data_0ad0d9058c8029eaca64664c13b24151
#
_entry.id   0ad0d9058c8029eaca64664c13b24151
#
_cell.length_a   1.000
_cell.length_b   1.000
_cell.length_c   1.000
_cell.angle_alpha   90.00
_cell.angle_beta   90.00
_cell.angle_gamma   90.00
#
_symmetry.space_group_name_H-M   'P 1'
#
loop_
_entity.id
_entity.type
_entity.pdbx_description
1 polymer ?
#
loop_
_entity_poly.entity_id
_entity_poly.type
_entity_poly.pdbx_seq_one_letter_code
_entity_poly.pdbx_strand_id
1 'polypeptide(L)'
;RAVSVTQKQQMFIIMTGMFVAFFFILGYLPQDISFSKAMKIAGASGKLNIVDFSFDTDTRYTFWAGITGGLFLALSYFGTDQSQVQRYLSGKSVRESQLGLIFNGILKIPMQFFILLVGVMVFVFYQYNASPLNFNPSATEKVLESEYAEDYQLLEEAHIKLTEDKKLAQNAYSLALDNNNLVELKKAKESIINLNKQEKNARDAAKTLITQVDKNIETNDKDYVFIHFILNNLPRGIIGLLLAVILSAAMSSTASELNALGTI
;
A
#
# COMPACT_ATOMS: atom_id res chain seq x y z
N ARG A 1 -23.33 -20.16 -7.17
CA ARG A 1 -23.22 -20.44 -5.71
C ARG A 1 -21.79 -20.84 -5.30
N ALA A 2 -21.10 -21.73 -6.04
CA ALA A 2 -19.73 -22.15 -5.70
C ALA A 2 -18.76 -20.95 -5.63
N VAL A 3 -18.74 -20.09 -6.66
CA VAL A 3 -17.89 -18.89 -6.72
C VAL A 3 -18.13 -17.96 -5.51
N SER A 4 -19.38 -17.76 -5.11
CA SER A 4 -19.69 -16.90 -3.93
C SER A 4 -19.20 -17.47 -2.60
N VAL A 5 -19.15 -18.81 -2.46
CA VAL A 5 -18.63 -19.45 -1.24
C VAL A 5 -17.11 -19.32 -1.18
N THR A 6 -16.42 -19.59 -2.29
CA THR A 6 -14.95 -19.45 -2.36
C THR A 6 -14.51 -18.00 -2.12
N GLN A 7 -15.21 -17.01 -2.69
CA GLN A 7 -14.90 -15.60 -2.46
C GLN A 7 -15.04 -15.16 -1.00
N LYS A 8 -16.01 -15.70 -0.26
CA LYS A 8 -16.13 -15.43 1.19
C LYS A 8 -14.93 -15.98 1.96
N GLN A 9 -14.49 -17.20 1.65
CA GLN A 9 -13.31 -17.80 2.27
C GLN A 9 -12.04 -17.00 1.93
N GLN A 10 -11.86 -16.61 0.67
CA GLN A 10 -10.74 -15.79 0.22
C GLN A 10 -10.70 -14.46 0.98
N MET A 11 -11.83 -13.74 1.05
CA MET A 11 -11.92 -12.48 1.77
C MET A 11 -11.55 -12.65 3.26
N PHE A 12 -12.04 -13.72 3.91
CA PHE A 12 -11.72 -13.99 5.30
C PHE A 12 -10.22 -14.22 5.51
N ILE A 13 -9.57 -15.01 4.64
CA ILE A 13 -8.13 -15.29 4.74
C ILE A 13 -7.32 -14.02 4.48
N ILE A 14 -7.67 -13.23 3.45
CA ILE A 14 -6.98 -11.97 3.14
C ILE A 14 -7.08 -11.01 4.32
N MET A 15 -8.26 -10.81 4.88
CA MET A 15 -8.46 -9.93 6.03
C MET A 15 -7.69 -10.42 7.26
N THR A 16 -7.74 -11.73 7.55
CA THR A 16 -6.95 -12.33 8.63
C THR A 16 -5.45 -12.11 8.40
N GLY A 17 -4.96 -12.33 7.17
CA GLY A 17 -3.57 -12.09 6.82
C GLY A 17 -3.15 -10.62 7.00
N MET A 18 -4.03 -9.67 6.67
CA MET A 18 -3.78 -8.25 6.91
C MET A 18 -3.74 -7.89 8.41
N PHE A 19 -4.65 -8.47 9.23
CA PHE A 19 -4.59 -8.30 10.69
C PHE A 19 -3.29 -8.87 11.25
N VAL A 20 -2.89 -10.06 10.81
CA VAL A 20 -1.62 -10.67 11.21
C VAL A 20 -0.46 -9.77 10.79
N ALA A 21 -0.40 -9.29 9.55
CA ALA A 21 0.62 -8.37 9.08
C ALA A 21 0.69 -7.10 9.94
N PHE A 22 -0.46 -6.52 10.30
CA PHE A 22 -0.54 -5.34 11.16
C PHE A 22 0.11 -5.59 12.53
N PHE A 23 -0.19 -6.72 13.19
CA PHE A 23 0.41 -7.06 14.48
C PHE A 23 1.91 -7.35 14.36
N PHE A 24 2.34 -8.00 13.27
CA PHE A 24 3.78 -8.20 13.03
C PHE A 24 4.50 -6.86 12.83
N ILE A 25 3.91 -5.91 12.08
CA ILE A 25 4.48 -4.56 11.92
C ILE A 25 4.68 -3.92 13.29
N LEU A 26 3.67 -3.93 14.16
CA LEU A 26 3.77 -3.38 15.51
C LEU A 26 4.87 -4.06 16.34
N GLY A 27 5.03 -5.38 16.19
CA GLY A 27 6.08 -6.14 16.89
C GLY A 27 7.50 -5.88 16.39
N TYR A 28 7.65 -5.41 15.17
CA TYR A 28 8.97 -5.05 14.59
C TYR A 28 9.37 -3.60 14.81
N LEU A 29 8.48 -2.77 15.33
CA LEU A 29 8.85 -1.41 15.73
C LEU A 29 9.71 -1.43 17.00
N PRO A 30 10.59 -0.43 17.19
CA PRO A 30 11.31 -0.26 18.44
C PRO A 30 10.38 -0.23 19.66
N GLN A 31 10.81 -0.76 20.80
CA GLN A 31 9.98 -0.90 22.01
C GLN A 31 9.43 0.43 22.55
N ASP A 32 10.12 1.52 22.29
CA ASP A 32 9.72 2.89 22.67
C ASP A 32 8.71 3.51 21.69
N ILE A 33 8.42 2.87 20.56
CA ILE A 33 7.49 3.37 19.54
C ILE A 33 6.13 2.68 19.68
N SER A 34 5.26 3.30 20.47
CA SER A 34 3.85 2.88 20.56
C SER A 34 3.10 3.17 19.25
N PHE A 35 1.93 2.54 19.05
CA PHE A 35 1.05 2.82 17.92
C PHE A 35 0.73 4.32 17.76
N SER A 36 0.48 5.03 18.89
CA SER A 36 0.21 6.46 18.86
C SER A 36 1.43 7.26 18.36
N LYS A 37 2.64 6.91 18.77
CA LYS A 37 3.86 7.53 18.26
C LYS A 37 4.08 7.22 16.78
N ALA A 38 3.85 5.98 16.36
CA ALA A 38 3.93 5.59 14.96
C ALA A 38 3.01 6.46 14.07
N MET A 39 1.78 6.72 14.52
CA MET A 39 0.85 7.61 13.81
C MET A 39 1.36 9.05 13.77
N LYS A 40 1.96 9.58 14.86
CA LYS A 40 2.56 10.93 14.86
C LYS A 40 3.75 11.03 13.91
N ILE A 41 4.59 10.00 13.82
CA ILE A 41 5.70 9.89 12.87
C ILE A 41 5.19 9.90 11.43
N ALA A 42 4.15 9.11 11.13
CA ALA A 42 3.50 9.13 9.83
C ALA A 42 2.93 10.52 9.48
N GLY A 43 2.32 11.19 10.47
CA GLY A 43 1.83 12.57 10.34
C GLY A 43 2.94 13.58 10.10
N ALA A 44 4.08 13.48 10.79
CA ALA A 44 5.26 14.32 10.57
C ALA A 44 5.79 14.20 9.14
N SER A 45 5.70 13.00 8.56
CA SER A 45 6.07 12.70 7.17
C SER A 45 4.97 13.01 6.13
N GLY A 46 3.85 13.63 6.55
CA GLY A 46 2.73 13.99 5.65
C GLY A 46 1.86 12.83 5.19
N LYS A 47 2.06 11.60 5.72
CA LYS A 47 1.31 10.39 5.29
C LYS A 47 -0.11 10.31 5.80
N LEU A 48 -0.50 11.19 6.72
CA LEU A 48 -1.88 11.30 7.21
C LEU A 48 -2.69 12.38 6.49
N ASN A 49 -2.12 13.09 5.52
CA ASN A 49 -2.85 14.00 4.65
C ASN A 49 -3.60 13.17 3.60
N ILE A 50 -4.81 12.71 3.96
CA ILE A 50 -5.58 11.77 3.15
C ILE A 50 -6.38 12.48 2.06
N VAL A 51 -6.78 13.74 2.30
CA VAL A 51 -7.65 14.48 1.40
C VAL A 51 -6.91 15.72 0.89
N ASP A 52 -6.75 15.77 -0.43
CA ASP A 52 -6.22 16.93 -1.15
C ASP A 52 -7.38 17.67 -1.83
N PHE A 53 -7.66 18.88 -1.37
CA PHE A 53 -8.72 19.75 -1.91
C PHE A 53 -8.22 20.64 -3.06
N SER A 54 -6.94 20.53 -3.47
CA SER A 54 -6.42 21.28 -4.60
C SER A 54 -7.21 20.94 -5.87
N PHE A 55 -7.51 21.97 -6.67
CA PHE A 55 -8.09 21.81 -7.99
C PHE A 55 -6.95 21.73 -9.00
N ASP A 56 -6.35 20.53 -9.08
CA ASP A 56 -5.25 20.23 -9.99
C ASP A 56 -5.64 19.08 -10.90
N THR A 57 -5.66 19.34 -12.21
CA THR A 57 -6.05 18.35 -13.23
C THR A 57 -4.96 17.32 -13.51
N ASP A 58 -3.71 17.63 -13.14
CA ASP A 58 -2.56 16.76 -13.36
C ASP A 58 -2.37 15.77 -12.21
N THR A 59 -2.96 16.07 -11.03
CA THR A 59 -2.92 15.20 -9.86
C THR A 59 -4.10 14.23 -9.84
N ARG A 60 -3.79 12.93 -9.90
CA ARG A 60 -4.78 11.84 -9.99
C ARG A 60 -5.68 11.66 -8.76
N TYR A 61 -5.20 12.02 -7.56
CA TYR A 61 -5.85 11.71 -6.27
C TYR A 61 -6.24 12.99 -5.51
N THR A 62 -7.00 13.89 -6.15
CA THR A 62 -7.62 15.02 -5.48
C THR A 62 -9.07 14.67 -5.07
N PHE A 63 -9.62 15.43 -4.13
CA PHE A 63 -11.03 15.31 -3.72
C PHE A 63 -11.98 15.41 -4.92
N TRP A 64 -11.73 16.33 -5.83
CA TRP A 64 -12.55 16.55 -7.02
C TRP A 64 -12.47 15.40 -8.02
N ALA A 65 -11.28 14.90 -8.28
CA ALA A 65 -11.06 13.70 -9.11
C ALA A 65 -11.72 12.47 -8.46
N GLY A 66 -11.68 12.36 -7.12
CA GLY A 66 -12.32 11.30 -6.37
C GLY A 66 -13.84 11.30 -6.50
N ILE A 67 -14.50 12.47 -6.39
CA ILE A 67 -15.97 12.58 -6.54
C ILE A 67 -16.37 12.29 -7.99
N THR A 68 -15.76 12.97 -8.96
CA THR A 68 -16.15 12.83 -10.38
C THR A 68 -15.83 11.45 -10.92
N GLY A 69 -14.57 11.01 -10.82
CA GLY A 69 -14.13 9.69 -11.27
C GLY A 69 -14.81 8.55 -10.50
N GLY A 70 -14.95 8.71 -9.18
CA GLY A 70 -15.65 7.76 -8.33
C GLY A 70 -17.13 7.62 -8.66
N LEU A 71 -17.82 8.71 -9.04
CA LEU A 71 -19.20 8.66 -9.51
C LEU A 71 -19.34 7.83 -10.79
N PHE A 72 -18.51 8.12 -11.81
CA PHE A 72 -18.54 7.36 -13.07
C PHE A 72 -18.17 5.89 -12.85
N LEU A 73 -17.17 5.61 -12.02
CA LEU A 73 -16.79 4.25 -11.67
C LEU A 73 -17.93 3.52 -10.94
N ALA A 74 -18.62 4.18 -10.01
CA ALA A 74 -19.75 3.59 -9.30
C ALA A 74 -20.93 3.31 -10.25
N LEU A 75 -21.24 4.22 -11.17
CA LEU A 75 -22.30 4.01 -12.19
C LEU A 75 -21.96 2.81 -13.09
N SER A 76 -20.71 2.68 -13.53
CA SER A 76 -20.26 1.53 -14.30
C SER A 76 -20.36 0.23 -13.49
N TYR A 77 -19.77 0.21 -12.30
CA TYR A 77 -19.68 -0.98 -11.44
C TYR A 77 -21.05 -1.49 -10.97
N PHE A 78 -21.95 -0.60 -10.56
CA PHE A 78 -23.27 -0.97 -10.04
C PHE A 78 -24.37 -1.03 -11.11
N GLY A 79 -24.18 -0.37 -12.26
CA GLY A 79 -25.21 -0.25 -13.27
C GLY A 79 -25.01 -1.09 -14.52
N THR A 80 -23.77 -1.26 -14.98
CA THR A 80 -23.49 -1.87 -16.30
C THR A 80 -22.59 -3.10 -16.24
N ASP A 81 -21.83 -3.29 -15.18
CA ASP A 81 -20.96 -4.46 -15.02
C ASP A 81 -21.80 -5.73 -14.76
N GLN A 82 -21.98 -6.54 -15.80
CA GLN A 82 -22.78 -7.77 -15.77
C GLN A 82 -22.30 -8.73 -14.68
N SER A 83 -20.99 -8.85 -14.46
CA SER A 83 -20.43 -9.76 -13.45
C SER A 83 -20.80 -9.36 -12.04
N GLN A 84 -20.97 -8.07 -11.77
CA GLN A 84 -21.36 -7.52 -10.49
C GLN A 84 -22.88 -7.53 -10.31
N VAL A 85 -23.60 -7.08 -11.34
CA VAL A 85 -25.08 -7.01 -11.31
C VAL A 85 -25.70 -8.39 -11.09
N GLN A 86 -25.18 -9.45 -11.72
CA GLN A 86 -25.64 -10.82 -11.47
C GLN A 86 -25.53 -11.26 -10.01
N ARG A 87 -24.53 -10.78 -9.27
CA ARG A 87 -24.36 -11.09 -7.85
C ARG A 87 -25.48 -10.48 -7.00
N TYR A 88 -25.92 -9.27 -7.32
CA TYR A 88 -27.03 -8.62 -6.61
C TYR A 88 -28.35 -9.26 -6.95
N LEU A 89 -28.56 -9.60 -8.22
CA LEU A 89 -29.78 -10.24 -8.71
C LEU A 89 -29.91 -11.71 -8.27
N SER A 90 -28.84 -12.34 -7.80
CA SER A 90 -28.87 -13.73 -7.30
C SER A 90 -29.52 -13.90 -5.93
N GLY A 91 -29.94 -12.82 -5.26
CA GLY A 91 -30.69 -12.82 -4.03
C GLY A 91 -32.08 -13.46 -4.20
N LYS A 92 -32.61 -14.10 -3.15
CA LYS A 92 -33.92 -14.76 -3.16
C LYS A 92 -35.08 -13.74 -3.22
N SER A 93 -34.83 -12.51 -2.85
CA SER A 93 -35.81 -11.40 -2.88
C SER A 93 -35.10 -10.07 -3.09
N VAL A 94 -35.85 -9.06 -3.58
CA VAL A 94 -35.37 -7.68 -3.72
C VAL A 94 -34.85 -7.13 -2.38
N ARG A 95 -35.53 -7.44 -1.28
CA ARG A 95 -35.13 -7.00 0.06
C ARG A 95 -33.76 -7.60 0.48
N GLU A 96 -33.52 -8.88 0.16
CA GLU A 96 -32.24 -9.54 0.43
C GLU A 96 -31.09 -8.87 -0.35
N SER A 97 -31.33 -8.56 -1.63
CA SER A 97 -30.36 -7.85 -2.49
C SER A 97 -30.08 -6.44 -1.98
N GLN A 98 -31.10 -5.67 -1.57
CA GLN A 98 -30.96 -4.34 -0.98
C GLN A 98 -30.15 -4.39 0.33
N LEU A 99 -30.46 -5.32 1.23
CA LEU A 99 -29.72 -5.49 2.49
C LEU A 99 -28.26 -5.87 2.22
N GLY A 100 -28.00 -6.72 1.22
CA GLY A 100 -26.64 -7.09 0.81
C GLY A 100 -25.83 -5.89 0.33
N LEU A 101 -26.42 -4.99 -0.45
CA LEU A 101 -25.77 -3.75 -0.93
C LEU A 101 -25.48 -2.79 0.23
N ILE A 102 -26.45 -2.57 1.14
CA ILE A 102 -26.26 -1.73 2.33
C ILE A 102 -25.15 -2.28 3.21
N PHE A 103 -25.18 -3.59 3.48
CA PHE A 103 -24.15 -4.28 4.28
C PHE A 103 -22.76 -4.16 3.65
N ASN A 104 -22.67 -4.33 2.33
CA ASN A 104 -21.41 -4.13 1.60
C ASN A 104 -20.87 -2.69 1.79
N GLY A 105 -21.74 -1.68 1.66
CA GLY A 105 -21.35 -0.28 1.88
C GLY A 105 -20.84 -0.02 3.30
N ILE A 106 -21.56 -0.50 4.32
CA ILE A 106 -21.19 -0.34 5.74
C ILE A 106 -19.87 -1.03 6.06
N LEU A 107 -19.66 -2.25 5.54
CA LEU A 107 -18.45 -3.04 5.83
C LEU A 107 -17.23 -2.51 5.05
N LYS A 108 -17.44 -2.05 3.81
CA LYS A 108 -16.36 -1.60 2.93
C LYS A 108 -15.63 -0.37 3.46
N ILE A 109 -16.35 0.55 4.09
CA ILE A 109 -15.74 1.80 4.63
C ILE A 109 -14.69 1.51 5.71
N PRO A 110 -15.02 0.84 6.84
CA PRO A 110 -14.02 0.54 7.88
C PRO A 110 -12.91 -0.40 7.37
N MET A 111 -13.24 -1.34 6.48
CA MET A 111 -12.26 -2.20 5.84
C MET A 111 -11.24 -1.37 5.04
N GLN A 112 -11.69 -0.40 4.26
CA GLN A 112 -10.81 0.47 3.46
C GLN A 112 -9.90 1.31 4.36
N PHE A 113 -10.43 1.87 5.46
CA PHE A 113 -9.62 2.57 6.45
C PHE A 113 -8.54 1.67 7.05
N PHE A 114 -8.89 0.42 7.37
CA PHE A 114 -7.92 -0.53 7.91
C PHE A 114 -6.82 -0.87 6.90
N ILE A 115 -7.16 -1.08 5.62
CA ILE A 115 -6.20 -1.32 4.54
C ILE A 115 -5.21 -0.14 4.42
N LEU A 116 -5.73 1.08 4.42
CA LEU A 116 -4.90 2.29 4.38
C LEU A 116 -4.02 2.43 5.63
N LEU A 117 -4.56 2.09 6.81
CA LEU A 117 -3.80 2.09 8.06
C LEU A 117 -2.64 1.11 8.01
N VAL A 118 -2.85 -0.11 7.50
CA VAL A 118 -1.77 -1.09 7.30
C VAL A 118 -0.71 -0.52 6.36
N GLY A 119 -1.10 0.15 5.26
CA GLY A 119 -0.17 0.82 4.36
C GLY A 119 0.66 1.90 5.04
N VAL A 120 0.04 2.74 5.88
CA VAL A 120 0.73 3.75 6.69
C VAL A 120 1.70 3.08 7.68
N MET A 121 1.30 1.98 8.30
CA MET A 121 2.17 1.25 9.24
C MET A 121 3.36 0.58 8.55
N VAL A 122 3.20 0.06 7.32
CA VAL A 122 4.32 -0.42 6.49
C VAL A 122 5.30 0.72 6.18
N PHE A 123 4.78 1.93 5.88
CA PHE A 123 5.64 3.10 5.72
C PHE A 123 6.44 3.38 7.01
N VAL A 124 5.81 3.36 8.18
CA VAL A 124 6.51 3.57 9.47
C VAL A 124 7.54 2.46 9.72
N PHE A 125 7.23 1.21 9.41
CA PHE A 125 8.17 0.09 9.49
C PHE A 125 9.47 0.39 8.72
N TYR A 126 9.37 0.87 7.47
CA TYR A 126 10.52 1.22 6.63
C TYR A 126 11.20 2.56 7.04
N GLN A 127 10.70 3.28 8.03
CA GLN A 127 11.44 4.38 8.66
C GLN A 127 12.50 3.88 9.64
N TYR A 128 12.35 2.66 10.17
CA TYR A 128 13.23 2.04 11.14
C TYR A 128 14.01 0.84 10.61
N ASN A 129 13.55 0.27 9.51
CA ASN A 129 14.12 -0.93 8.91
C ASN A 129 14.61 -0.62 7.49
N ALA A 130 15.65 -1.33 7.07
CA ALA A 130 16.21 -1.16 5.73
C ALA A 130 15.16 -1.47 4.65
N SER A 131 15.10 -0.64 3.63
CA SER A 131 14.27 -0.84 2.44
C SER A 131 15.19 -0.90 1.22
N PRO A 132 14.83 -1.67 0.16
CA PRO A 132 15.56 -1.60 -1.09
C PRO A 132 15.40 -0.20 -1.72
N LEU A 133 16.36 0.20 -2.54
CA LEU A 133 16.28 1.45 -3.31
C LEU A 133 15.10 1.42 -4.31
N ASN A 134 14.87 0.26 -4.93
CA ASN A 134 13.69 -0.04 -5.76
C ASN A 134 13.07 -1.36 -5.29
N PHE A 135 11.75 -1.40 -5.12
CA PHE A 135 11.04 -2.59 -4.64
C PHE A 135 10.72 -3.62 -5.73
N ASN A 136 10.94 -3.27 -7.01
CA ASN A 136 10.78 -4.22 -8.12
C ASN A 136 12.08 -4.99 -8.35
N PRO A 137 12.17 -6.29 -7.98
CA PRO A 137 13.41 -7.07 -8.09
C PRO A 137 13.89 -7.21 -9.54
N SER A 138 12.96 -7.39 -10.48
CA SER A 138 13.29 -7.55 -11.90
C SER A 138 13.90 -6.27 -12.50
N ALA A 139 13.44 -5.08 -12.05
CA ALA A 139 14.02 -3.82 -12.47
C ALA A 139 15.44 -3.64 -11.91
N THR A 140 15.65 -3.99 -10.65
CA THR A 140 16.96 -3.94 -10.00
C THR A 140 17.95 -4.87 -10.67
N GLU A 141 17.57 -6.15 -10.94
CA GLU A 141 18.41 -7.14 -11.58
C GLU A 141 18.90 -6.65 -12.96
N LYS A 142 18.00 -6.14 -13.80
CA LYS A 142 18.35 -5.62 -15.13
C LYS A 142 19.34 -4.45 -15.09
N VAL A 143 19.21 -3.54 -14.13
CA VAL A 143 20.14 -2.42 -13.98
C VAL A 143 21.51 -2.90 -13.52
N LEU A 144 21.55 -3.84 -12.58
CA LEU A 144 22.81 -4.43 -12.10
C LEU A 144 23.55 -5.25 -13.15
N GLU A 145 22.86 -5.75 -14.18
CA GLU A 145 23.45 -6.44 -15.33
C GLU A 145 23.83 -5.48 -16.48
N SER A 146 23.61 -4.17 -16.35
CA SER A 146 23.85 -3.15 -17.36
C SER A 146 25.13 -2.35 -17.12
N GLU A 147 25.46 -1.46 -18.05
CA GLU A 147 26.54 -0.48 -17.91
C GLU A 147 26.33 0.53 -16.77
N TYR A 148 25.11 0.65 -16.24
CA TYR A 148 24.75 1.55 -15.13
C TYR A 148 24.85 0.88 -13.76
N ALA A 149 25.42 -0.33 -13.66
CA ALA A 149 25.50 -1.09 -12.40
C ALA A 149 26.25 -0.33 -11.30
N GLU A 150 27.40 0.30 -11.63
CA GLU A 150 28.19 1.05 -10.66
C GLU A 150 27.42 2.29 -10.14
N ASP A 151 26.79 3.04 -11.03
CA ASP A 151 25.98 4.20 -10.65
C ASP A 151 24.80 3.81 -9.75
N TYR A 152 24.16 2.68 -10.04
CA TYR A 152 23.07 2.18 -9.22
C TYR A 152 23.54 1.74 -7.83
N GLN A 153 24.69 1.06 -7.73
CA GLN A 153 25.29 0.67 -6.46
C GLN A 153 25.66 1.89 -5.59
N LEU A 154 26.20 2.94 -6.17
CA LEU A 154 26.48 4.19 -5.47
C LEU A 154 25.21 4.82 -4.89
N LEU A 155 24.10 4.80 -5.64
CA LEU A 155 22.80 5.26 -5.14
C LEU A 155 22.25 4.36 -4.03
N GLU A 156 22.50 3.06 -4.10
CA GLU A 156 22.08 2.09 -3.07
C GLU A 156 22.84 2.31 -1.76
N GLU A 157 24.15 2.53 -1.82
CA GLU A 157 24.98 2.90 -0.65
C GLU A 157 24.52 4.21 -0.03
N ALA A 158 24.24 5.22 -0.83
CA ALA A 158 23.70 6.50 -0.37
C ALA A 158 22.32 6.32 0.29
N HIS A 159 21.47 5.44 -0.26
CA HIS A 159 20.16 5.12 0.30
C HIS A 159 20.25 4.41 1.66
N ILE A 160 21.19 3.48 1.82
CA ILE A 160 21.46 2.81 3.10
C ILE A 160 21.83 3.85 4.17
N LYS A 161 22.74 4.76 3.87
CA LYS A 161 23.13 5.84 4.78
C LYS A 161 21.95 6.76 5.13
N LEU A 162 21.13 7.14 4.14
CA LEU A 162 19.92 7.92 4.36
C LEU A 162 18.93 7.20 5.29
N THR A 163 18.85 5.87 5.22
CA THR A 163 17.98 5.08 6.11
C THR A 163 18.47 5.15 7.56
N GLU A 164 19.78 5.12 7.80
CA GLU A 164 20.36 5.28 9.14
C GLU A 164 20.10 6.69 9.69
N ASP A 165 20.34 7.73 8.88
CA ASP A 165 20.08 9.12 9.27
C ASP A 165 18.59 9.36 9.58
N LYS A 166 17.69 8.76 8.79
CA LYS A 166 16.24 8.79 9.05
C LYS A 166 15.89 8.14 10.38
N LYS A 167 16.46 6.98 10.70
CA LYS A 167 16.24 6.30 11.97
C LYS A 167 16.66 7.18 13.15
N LEU A 168 17.80 7.87 13.03
CA LEU A 168 18.26 8.82 14.07
C LEU A 168 17.30 10.01 14.21
N ALA A 169 16.84 10.58 13.11
CA ALA A 169 15.86 11.68 13.11
C ALA A 169 14.51 11.26 13.71
N GLN A 170 14.04 10.04 13.42
CA GLN A 170 12.80 9.49 14.00
C GLN A 170 12.93 9.26 15.51
N ASN A 171 14.08 8.76 15.98
CA ASN A 171 14.36 8.60 17.40
C ASN A 171 14.39 9.97 18.12
N ALA A 172 15.04 10.96 17.53
CA ALA A 172 15.05 12.33 18.07
C ALA A 172 13.63 12.91 18.14
N TYR A 173 12.78 12.66 17.12
CA TYR A 173 11.39 13.07 17.13
C TYR A 173 10.58 12.36 18.23
N SER A 174 10.78 11.05 18.42
CA SER A 174 10.14 10.27 19.48
C SER A 174 10.50 10.78 20.87
N LEU A 175 11.80 11.06 21.13
CA LEU A 175 12.28 11.62 22.39
C LEU A 175 11.72 13.04 22.65
N ALA A 176 11.66 13.88 21.62
CA ALA A 176 11.08 15.21 21.73
C ALA A 176 9.57 15.17 22.07
N LEU A 177 8.84 14.15 21.57
CA LEU A 177 7.46 13.89 21.95
C LEU A 177 7.30 13.51 23.43
N ASP A 178 8.19 12.64 23.95
CA ASP A 178 8.14 12.21 25.35
C ASP A 178 8.44 13.37 26.29
N ASN A 179 9.39 14.21 25.93
CA ASN A 179 9.81 15.37 26.74
C ASN A 179 8.91 16.59 26.56
N ASN A 180 7.87 16.53 25.71
CA ASN A 180 7.02 17.66 25.33
C ASN A 180 7.82 18.91 24.90
N ASN A 181 8.99 18.71 24.29
CA ASN A 181 9.87 19.79 23.83
C ASN A 181 9.49 20.23 22.41
N LEU A 182 8.71 21.30 22.31
CA LEU A 182 8.21 21.81 21.03
C LEU A 182 9.32 22.28 20.08
N VAL A 183 10.42 22.79 20.59
CA VAL A 183 11.54 23.29 19.77
C VAL A 183 12.27 22.13 19.10
N GLU A 184 12.65 21.12 19.89
CA GLU A 184 13.29 19.91 19.37
C GLU A 184 12.36 19.12 18.43
N LEU A 185 11.06 19.06 18.75
CA LEU A 185 10.06 18.42 17.92
C LEU A 185 9.97 19.06 16.55
N LYS A 186 9.98 20.41 16.47
CA LYS A 186 9.97 21.14 15.20
C LYS A 186 11.24 20.85 14.40
N LYS A 187 12.42 20.92 15.05
CA LYS A 187 13.70 20.65 14.43
C LYS A 187 13.80 19.22 13.88
N ALA A 188 13.39 18.23 14.67
CA ALA A 188 13.39 16.84 14.26
C ALA A 188 12.42 16.59 13.09
N LYS A 189 11.23 17.23 13.10
CA LYS A 189 10.27 17.17 11.99
C LYS A 189 10.84 17.74 10.71
N GLU A 190 11.51 18.89 10.75
CA GLU A 190 12.18 19.50 9.59
C GLU A 190 13.28 18.58 9.04
N SER A 191 14.06 17.94 9.92
CA SER A 191 15.05 16.94 9.52
C SER A 191 14.42 15.74 8.81
N ILE A 192 13.33 15.19 9.32
CA ILE A 192 12.59 14.08 8.71
C ILE A 192 12.09 14.46 7.31
N ILE A 193 11.52 15.66 7.16
CA ILE A 193 11.03 16.14 5.87
C ILE A 193 12.17 16.26 4.85
N ASN A 194 13.31 16.80 5.28
CA ASN A 194 14.49 16.95 4.41
C ASN A 194 15.05 15.57 3.99
N LEU A 195 15.20 14.63 4.92
CA LEU A 195 15.68 13.28 4.65
C LEU A 195 14.73 12.50 3.74
N ASN A 196 13.42 12.63 3.93
CA ASN A 196 12.42 12.04 3.02
C ASN A 196 12.52 12.62 1.59
N LYS A 197 12.85 13.91 1.44
CA LYS A 197 13.09 14.53 0.15
C LYS A 197 14.37 14.00 -0.52
N GLN A 198 15.44 13.83 0.24
CA GLN A 198 16.69 13.24 -0.25
C GLN A 198 16.48 11.79 -0.70
N GLU A 199 15.77 10.98 0.10
CA GLU A 199 15.42 9.62 -0.28
C GLU A 199 14.60 9.59 -1.57
N LYS A 200 13.60 10.46 -1.69
CA LYS A 200 12.81 10.56 -2.93
C LYS A 200 13.70 10.87 -4.13
N ASN A 201 14.62 11.81 -4.00
CA ASN A 201 15.56 12.17 -5.08
C ASN A 201 16.45 10.97 -5.47
N ALA A 202 16.96 10.20 -4.50
CA ALA A 202 17.75 9.00 -4.77
C ALA A 202 16.93 7.92 -5.50
N ARG A 203 15.67 7.69 -5.08
CA ARG A 203 14.75 6.78 -5.77
C ARG A 203 14.38 7.25 -7.17
N ASP A 204 14.18 8.54 -7.38
CA ASP A 204 13.87 9.11 -8.70
C ASP A 204 15.10 9.02 -9.64
N ALA A 205 16.32 9.20 -9.11
CA ALA A 205 17.55 8.95 -9.85
C ALA A 205 17.69 7.48 -10.27
N ALA A 206 17.43 6.53 -9.35
CA ALA A 206 17.43 5.11 -9.64
C ALA A 206 16.40 4.74 -10.74
N LYS A 207 15.18 5.32 -10.69
CA LYS A 207 14.16 5.12 -11.73
C LYS A 207 14.61 5.64 -13.08
N THR A 208 15.38 6.73 -13.10
CA THR A 208 15.96 7.27 -14.33
C THR A 208 16.96 6.28 -14.94
N LEU A 209 17.86 5.71 -14.14
CA LEU A 209 18.77 4.65 -14.59
C LEU A 209 18.03 3.44 -15.14
N ILE A 210 17.01 2.96 -14.42
CA ILE A 210 16.15 1.84 -14.85
C ILE A 210 15.54 2.13 -16.24
N THR A 211 15.03 3.34 -16.45
CA THR A 211 14.41 3.73 -17.72
C THR A 211 15.44 3.84 -18.86
N GLN A 212 16.69 4.17 -18.55
CA GLN A 212 17.79 4.20 -19.54
C GLN A 212 18.15 2.80 -20.02
N VAL A 213 18.09 1.80 -19.13
CA VAL A 213 18.33 0.39 -19.48
C VAL A 213 17.20 -0.17 -20.34
N ASP A 214 15.95 0.04 -19.94
CA ASP A 214 14.80 -0.47 -20.68
C ASP A 214 13.58 0.42 -20.43
N LYS A 215 13.16 1.14 -21.49
CA LYS A 215 12.00 2.06 -21.45
C LYS A 215 10.66 1.38 -21.17
N ASN A 216 10.57 0.07 -21.33
CA ASN A 216 9.35 -0.70 -21.11
C ASN A 216 9.22 -1.21 -19.68
N ILE A 217 10.24 -1.03 -18.83
CA ILE A 217 10.16 -1.45 -17.43
C ILE A 217 9.21 -0.52 -16.67
N GLU A 218 8.28 -1.12 -15.94
CA GLU A 218 7.42 -0.38 -14.99
C GLU A 218 8.29 0.20 -13.85
N THR A 219 8.40 1.52 -13.81
CA THR A 219 9.18 2.24 -12.79
C THR A 219 8.40 2.51 -11.50
N ASN A 220 7.07 2.32 -11.53
CA ASN A 220 6.23 2.46 -10.35
C ASN A 220 6.34 1.20 -9.48
N ASP A 221 7.15 1.26 -8.45
CA ASP A 221 7.43 0.16 -7.53
C ASP A 221 6.52 0.12 -6.28
N LYS A 222 5.49 0.99 -6.21
CA LYS A 222 4.61 1.09 -5.04
C LYS A 222 3.84 -0.18 -4.73
N ASP A 223 3.44 -0.92 -5.76
CA ASP A 223 2.68 -2.16 -5.63
C ASP A 223 3.54 -3.30 -5.05
N TYR A 224 4.86 -3.20 -5.18
CA TYR A 224 5.81 -4.17 -4.64
C TYR A 224 6.13 -3.97 -3.15
N VAL A 225 5.88 -2.78 -2.58
CA VAL A 225 6.26 -2.43 -1.20
C VAL A 225 5.64 -3.40 -0.18
N PHE A 226 4.33 -3.62 -0.27
CA PHE A 226 3.63 -4.52 0.65
C PHE A 226 3.98 -5.99 0.40
N ILE A 227 4.17 -6.37 -0.86
CA ILE A 227 4.62 -7.72 -1.23
C ILE A 227 6.01 -8.00 -0.67
N HIS A 228 6.93 -7.04 -0.81
CA HIS A 228 8.28 -7.14 -0.25
C HIS A 228 8.23 -7.29 1.28
N PHE A 229 7.38 -6.51 1.96
CA PHE A 229 7.20 -6.66 3.41
C PHE A 229 6.73 -8.07 3.77
N ILE A 230 5.69 -8.58 3.12
CA ILE A 230 5.15 -9.93 3.37
C ILE A 230 6.23 -10.99 3.19
N LEU A 231 6.92 -10.98 2.05
CA LEU A 231 7.88 -12.03 1.69
C LEU A 231 9.10 -12.09 2.63
N ASN A 232 9.51 -10.95 3.18
CA ASN A 232 10.72 -10.86 3.99
C ASN A 232 10.46 -10.89 5.51
N ASN A 233 9.23 -10.60 5.96
CA ASN A 233 8.98 -10.37 7.39
C ASN A 233 7.89 -11.28 7.99
N LEU A 234 7.10 -12.00 7.18
CA LEU A 234 6.09 -12.90 7.70
C LEU A 234 6.59 -14.35 7.75
N PRO A 235 6.01 -15.19 8.63
CA PRO A 235 6.28 -16.62 8.65
C PRO A 235 5.92 -17.31 7.33
N ARG A 236 6.74 -18.25 6.89
CA ARG A 236 6.59 -18.96 5.59
C ARG A 236 5.21 -19.55 5.35
N GLY A 237 4.57 -20.09 6.39
CA GLY A 237 3.21 -20.65 6.28
C GLY A 237 2.16 -19.59 5.93
N ILE A 238 2.27 -18.39 6.49
CA ILE A 238 1.37 -17.26 6.19
C ILE A 238 1.63 -16.74 4.79
N ILE A 239 2.89 -16.63 4.38
CA ILE A 239 3.27 -16.24 3.02
C ILE A 239 2.64 -17.20 2.00
N GLY A 240 2.81 -18.52 2.19
CA GLY A 240 2.23 -19.53 1.29
C GLY A 240 0.70 -19.46 1.23
N LEU A 241 0.03 -19.25 2.38
CA LEU A 241 -1.42 -19.09 2.44
C LEU A 241 -1.89 -17.84 1.68
N LEU A 242 -1.23 -16.69 1.86
CA LEU A 242 -1.57 -15.45 1.16
C LEU A 242 -1.35 -15.57 -0.35
N LEU A 243 -0.25 -16.17 -0.79
CA LEU A 243 0.01 -16.43 -2.21
C LEU A 243 -1.06 -17.34 -2.83
N ALA A 244 -1.42 -18.43 -2.14
CA ALA A 244 -2.47 -19.34 -2.60
C ALA A 244 -3.82 -18.64 -2.73
N VAL A 245 -4.15 -17.73 -1.79
CA VAL A 245 -5.39 -16.96 -1.85
C VAL A 245 -5.38 -15.93 -2.95
N ILE A 246 -4.25 -15.25 -3.21
CA ILE A 246 -4.11 -14.30 -4.33
C ILE A 246 -4.34 -15.04 -5.66
N LEU A 247 -3.70 -16.18 -5.88
CA LEU A 247 -3.90 -17.00 -7.08
C LEU A 247 -5.36 -17.48 -7.20
N SER A 248 -5.94 -17.97 -6.10
CA SER A 248 -7.34 -18.40 -6.07
C SER A 248 -8.31 -17.24 -6.35
N ALA A 249 -8.02 -16.03 -5.88
CA ALA A 249 -8.81 -14.83 -6.15
C ALA A 249 -8.76 -14.43 -7.63
N ALA A 250 -7.58 -14.49 -8.25
CA ALA A 250 -7.42 -14.25 -9.69
C ALA A 250 -8.24 -15.25 -10.52
N MET A 251 -8.15 -16.55 -10.20
CA MET A 251 -8.94 -17.59 -10.87
C MET A 251 -10.45 -17.40 -10.67
N SER A 252 -10.87 -17.03 -9.46
CA SER A 252 -12.29 -16.79 -9.15
C SER A 252 -12.84 -15.57 -9.87
N SER A 253 -12.05 -14.50 -10.02
CA SER A 253 -12.43 -13.32 -10.79
C SER A 253 -12.63 -13.68 -12.28
N THR A 254 -11.66 -14.35 -12.89
CA THR A 254 -11.74 -14.81 -14.28
C THR A 254 -12.94 -15.73 -14.51
N ALA A 255 -13.20 -16.68 -13.59
CA ALA A 255 -14.37 -17.56 -13.68
C ALA A 255 -15.70 -16.79 -13.61
N SER A 256 -15.75 -15.70 -12.81
CA SER A 256 -16.93 -14.83 -12.71
C SER A 256 -17.20 -14.09 -14.01
N GLU A 257 -16.15 -13.55 -14.66
CA GLU A 257 -16.26 -12.87 -15.96
C GLU A 257 -16.69 -13.82 -17.06
N LEU A 258 -16.07 -15.00 -17.14
CA LEU A 258 -16.46 -16.03 -18.11
C LEU A 258 -17.92 -16.48 -17.94
N ASN A 259 -18.38 -16.62 -16.68
CA ASN A 259 -19.76 -16.95 -16.38
C ASN A 259 -20.71 -15.82 -16.80
N ALA A 260 -20.34 -14.56 -16.61
CA ALA A 260 -21.12 -13.41 -17.05
C ALA A 260 -21.25 -13.38 -18.59
N LEU A 261 -20.14 -13.57 -19.31
CA LEU A 261 -20.14 -13.65 -20.78
C LEU A 261 -20.96 -14.83 -21.31
N GLY A 262 -20.95 -15.97 -20.64
CA GLY A 262 -21.71 -17.16 -21.05
C GLY A 262 -23.21 -17.10 -20.74
N THR A 263 -23.69 -16.09 -20.03
CA THR A 263 -25.10 -15.88 -19.66
C THR A 263 -25.78 -14.75 -20.46
N ILE A 264 -25.05 -14.08 -21.31
CA ILE A 264 -25.56 -13.12 -22.30
C ILE A 264 -25.99 -13.88 -23.54
#